data_22b258fe53a9b067db2723a8802164c0
#
_entry.id   22b258fe53a9b067db2723a8802164c0
#
_cell.length_a   1.000
_cell.length_b   1.000
_cell.length_c   1.000
_cell.angle_alpha   90.00
_cell.angle_beta   90.00
_cell.angle_gamma   90.00
#
_symmetry.space_group_name_H-M   'P 1'
#
loop_
_entity.id
_entity.type
_entity.pdbx_description
1 polymer ?
#
loop_
_entity_poly.entity_id
_entity_poly.type
_entity_poly.pdbx_seq_one_letter_code
_entity_poly.pdbx_strand_id
1 'polypeptide(L)'
;AIISIHPHNDRGTGVATTEMALLAGAERVEGTLFGNGERTGNVDIVTVALNMYSHGVEPNLDFSNLPELASIYERLTRMHVYERMPYSGQLVFAAFSGSHQDAIAKGMKWREEKDPEHWNVPYIPIDPHDIGREYEGDVIRINSQSGKGGIGFLMEQTYGIIMPPKMREHFGYVVKGVSDHQHKELHPSEIYDIFEKTYLEPQGKLKFVEAHYTQGEHITATVTMDVSGQKRTWEGVGNGRLDAVSNAIKTGLGIDFHLETYTENAVEQSSKSKAAAYIGISKPDGSVSWGAGIHTDIIMASVRALVAAVNNSGLI
;
A
#
# COMPACT_ATOMS: atom_id res chain seq x y z
N ALA A 1 35.38 5.54 42.21
CA ALA A 1 35.86 5.01 40.90
C ALA A 1 34.68 4.99 39.96
N ILE A 2 34.87 5.37 38.71
CA ILE A 2 33.88 5.26 37.63
C ILE A 2 33.82 3.80 37.20
N ILE A 3 32.62 3.22 37.20
CA ILE A 3 32.38 1.87 36.74
C ILE A 3 32.02 1.93 35.24
N SER A 4 32.82 1.29 34.42
CA SER A 4 32.62 1.20 32.97
C SER A 4 32.25 -0.23 32.59
N ILE A 5 31.31 -0.39 31.63
CA ILE A 5 30.96 -1.67 31.04
C ILE A 5 31.33 -1.71 29.56
N HIS A 6 31.93 -2.83 29.12
CA HIS A 6 32.33 -3.08 27.74
C HIS A 6 31.84 -4.48 27.29
N PRO A 7 30.57 -4.66 26.94
CA PRO A 7 30.04 -5.96 26.57
C PRO A 7 30.25 -6.27 25.09
N HIS A 8 30.53 -7.56 24.80
CA HIS A 8 30.36 -8.13 23.47
C HIS A 8 28.96 -8.74 23.32
N ASN A 9 28.55 -8.96 22.08
CA ASN A 9 27.19 -9.40 21.74
C ASN A 9 27.09 -10.89 21.39
N ASP A 10 27.99 -11.73 21.90
CA ASP A 10 28.13 -13.15 21.52
C ASP A 10 26.83 -13.98 21.71
N ARG A 11 25.98 -13.60 22.66
CA ARG A 11 24.68 -14.24 22.92
C ARG A 11 23.48 -13.38 22.48
N GLY A 12 23.72 -12.28 21.79
CA GLY A 12 22.66 -11.34 21.41
C GLY A 12 22.08 -10.52 22.57
N THR A 13 22.75 -10.48 23.72
CA THR A 13 22.27 -9.81 24.95
C THR A 13 23.06 -8.56 25.30
N GLY A 14 23.92 -8.07 24.41
CA GLY A 14 24.80 -6.93 24.68
C GLY A 14 24.06 -5.67 25.13
N VAL A 15 22.96 -5.29 24.45
CA VAL A 15 22.14 -4.14 24.81
C VAL A 15 21.49 -4.34 26.18
N ALA A 16 20.78 -5.45 26.39
CA ALA A 16 20.12 -5.74 27.67
C ALA A 16 21.11 -5.80 28.84
N THR A 17 22.29 -6.39 28.64
CA THR A 17 23.35 -6.43 29.66
C THR A 17 23.81 -5.01 29.99
N THR A 18 23.95 -4.13 29.02
CA THR A 18 24.35 -2.72 29.21
C THR A 18 23.29 -1.96 29.98
N GLU A 19 22.02 -2.09 29.62
CA GLU A 19 20.92 -1.43 30.33
C GLU A 19 20.85 -1.88 31.80
N MET A 20 20.97 -3.18 32.06
CA MET A 20 21.01 -3.72 33.42
C MET A 20 22.22 -3.21 34.22
N ALA A 21 23.39 -3.06 33.57
CA ALA A 21 24.57 -2.49 34.23
C ALA A 21 24.38 -1.02 34.59
N LEU A 22 23.79 -0.21 33.71
CA LEU A 22 23.43 1.19 33.99
C LEU A 22 22.45 1.29 35.17
N LEU A 23 21.42 0.44 35.20
CA LEU A 23 20.48 0.36 36.32
C LEU A 23 21.16 -0.08 37.63
N ALA A 24 22.22 -0.88 37.54
CA ALA A 24 23.01 -1.33 38.69
C ALA A 24 24.07 -0.31 39.14
N GLY A 25 24.23 0.83 38.45
CA GLY A 25 25.12 1.92 38.83
C GLY A 25 26.40 2.03 38.00
N ALA A 26 26.47 1.40 36.81
CA ALA A 26 27.54 1.71 35.87
C ALA A 26 27.35 3.16 35.33
N GLU A 27 28.44 3.90 35.19
CA GLU A 27 28.44 5.31 34.82
C GLU A 27 28.98 5.54 33.40
N ARG A 28 29.59 4.52 32.79
CA ARG A 28 30.14 4.60 31.45
C ARG A 28 29.87 3.32 30.66
N VAL A 29 29.52 3.49 29.39
CA VAL A 29 29.35 2.40 28.43
C VAL A 29 30.44 2.54 27.35
N GLU A 30 31.05 1.43 27.01
CA GLU A 30 31.98 1.31 25.89
C GLU A 30 31.40 0.33 24.87
N GLY A 31 31.15 0.82 23.66
CA GLY A 31 30.58 0.05 22.58
C GLY A 31 31.01 0.63 21.23
N THR A 32 30.35 0.22 20.17
CA THR A 32 30.67 0.65 18.81
C THR A 32 29.41 1.06 18.05
N LEU A 33 29.59 1.85 17.00
CA LEU A 33 28.51 2.17 16.09
C LEU A 33 28.04 0.89 15.38
N PHE A 34 26.74 0.66 15.42
CA PHE A 34 26.05 -0.48 14.79
C PHE A 34 26.62 -1.84 15.22
N GLY A 35 27.21 -1.92 16.41
CA GLY A 35 27.71 -3.17 16.97
C GLY A 35 28.98 -3.72 16.31
N ASN A 36 29.76 -2.88 15.62
CA ASN A 36 31.02 -3.33 14.99
C ASN A 36 31.97 -3.94 16.01
N GLY A 37 32.80 -4.88 15.59
CA GLY A 37 33.81 -5.51 16.42
C GLY A 37 34.08 -6.99 16.09
N GLU A 38 34.87 -7.63 16.92
CA GLU A 38 35.22 -9.04 16.74
C GLU A 38 34.03 -9.97 16.99
N ARG A 39 33.97 -11.10 16.29
CA ARG A 39 32.95 -12.16 16.39
C ARG A 39 31.55 -11.62 16.06
N THR A 40 30.67 -11.51 17.05
CA THR A 40 29.32 -10.94 16.93
C THR A 40 29.28 -9.41 17.17
N GLY A 41 30.45 -8.81 17.40
CA GLY A 41 30.62 -7.39 17.67
C GLY A 41 30.48 -7.00 19.13
N ASN A 42 30.62 -5.72 19.37
CA ASN A 42 30.40 -5.08 20.68
C ASN A 42 28.91 -4.70 20.83
N VAL A 43 28.55 -4.17 21.98
CA VAL A 43 27.23 -3.56 22.14
C VAL A 43 27.10 -2.38 21.15
N ASP A 44 25.96 -2.30 20.51
CA ASP A 44 25.61 -1.17 19.64
C ASP A 44 25.23 0.05 20.51
N ILE A 45 26.10 1.06 20.52
CA ILE A 45 25.86 2.28 21.30
C ILE A 45 24.72 3.13 20.73
N VAL A 46 24.38 3.01 19.43
CA VAL A 46 23.24 3.69 18.83
C VAL A 46 21.96 3.15 19.46
N THR A 47 21.81 1.84 19.51
CA THR A 47 20.65 1.20 20.13
C THR A 47 20.54 1.52 21.61
N VAL A 48 21.64 1.45 22.38
CA VAL A 48 21.63 1.78 23.82
C VAL A 48 21.20 3.22 24.05
N ALA A 49 21.78 4.17 23.29
CA ALA A 49 21.48 5.61 23.45
C ALA A 49 20.03 5.93 23.08
N LEU A 50 19.50 5.34 21.99
CA LEU A 50 18.12 5.59 21.58
C LEU A 50 17.11 4.88 22.48
N ASN A 51 17.46 3.76 23.10
CA ASN A 51 16.67 3.15 24.19
C ASN A 51 16.62 4.08 25.41
N MET A 52 17.74 4.72 25.81
CA MET A 52 17.75 5.72 26.87
C MET A 52 16.84 6.90 26.51
N TYR A 53 16.98 7.42 25.29
CA TYR A 53 16.15 8.52 24.78
C TYR A 53 14.66 8.18 24.82
N SER A 54 14.27 6.98 24.40
CA SER A 54 12.86 6.50 24.45
C SER A 54 12.30 6.40 25.87
N HIS A 55 13.16 6.31 26.88
CA HIS A 55 12.82 6.36 28.30
C HIS A 55 12.93 7.75 28.91
N GLY A 56 13.16 8.80 28.10
CA GLY A 56 13.31 10.18 28.58
C GLY A 56 14.65 10.47 29.24
N VAL A 57 15.67 9.64 29.00
CA VAL A 57 17.03 9.83 29.52
C VAL A 57 17.92 10.33 28.38
N GLU A 58 18.46 11.54 28.54
CA GLU A 58 19.35 12.16 27.57
C GLU A 58 20.70 11.40 27.50
N PRO A 59 21.06 10.80 26.34
CA PRO A 59 22.30 10.04 26.19
C PRO A 59 23.55 10.90 25.99
N ASN A 60 23.39 12.21 25.78
CA ASN A 60 24.44 13.17 25.40
C ASN A 60 25.20 12.74 24.12
N LEU A 61 24.51 12.09 23.19
CA LEU A 61 24.99 11.70 21.87
C LEU A 61 24.00 12.22 20.82
N ASP A 62 24.53 12.76 19.73
CA ASP A 62 23.70 13.26 18.64
C ASP A 62 23.53 12.21 17.55
N PHE A 63 22.32 11.70 17.41
CA PHE A 63 21.86 10.79 16.36
C PHE A 63 20.74 11.39 15.50
N SER A 64 20.61 12.71 15.49
CA SER A 64 19.56 13.42 14.74
C SER A 64 19.64 13.23 13.22
N ASN A 65 20.76 12.73 12.70
CA ASN A 65 20.93 12.34 11.29
C ASN A 65 21.54 10.94 11.18
N LEU A 66 20.79 9.95 11.62
CA LEU A 66 21.22 8.54 11.63
C LEU A 66 21.52 7.98 10.23
N PRO A 67 20.79 8.35 9.14
CA PRO A 67 21.11 7.92 7.79
C PRO A 67 22.50 8.35 7.32
N GLU A 68 22.91 9.58 7.64
CA GLU A 68 24.27 10.05 7.30
C GLU A 68 25.34 9.28 8.07
N LEU A 69 25.11 9.06 9.38
CA LEU A 69 26.02 8.26 10.20
C LEU A 69 26.18 6.83 9.68
N ALA A 70 25.08 6.19 9.28
CA ALA A 70 25.11 4.87 8.64
C ALA A 70 25.91 4.87 7.33
N SER A 71 25.70 5.88 6.48
CA SER A 71 26.46 6.04 5.23
C SER A 71 27.97 6.22 5.47
N ILE A 72 28.35 7.01 6.48
CA ILE A 72 29.76 7.19 6.88
C ILE A 72 30.34 5.85 7.35
N TYR A 73 29.63 5.16 8.23
CA TYR A 73 30.03 3.84 8.74
C TYR A 73 30.26 2.83 7.61
N GLU A 74 29.30 2.67 6.70
CA GLU A 74 29.37 1.73 5.59
C GLU A 74 30.54 2.05 4.64
N ARG A 75 30.75 3.33 4.35
CA ARG A 75 31.86 3.78 3.51
C ARG A 75 33.23 3.50 4.13
N LEU A 76 33.38 3.71 5.45
CA LEU A 76 34.66 3.56 6.15
C LEU A 76 34.96 2.08 6.44
N THR A 77 33.98 1.30 6.84
CA THR A 77 34.17 -0.10 7.24
C THR A 77 33.97 -1.10 6.10
N ARG A 78 33.25 -0.68 5.03
CA ARG A 78 32.76 -1.54 3.94
C ARG A 78 31.82 -2.66 4.43
N MET A 79 31.20 -2.46 5.57
CA MET A 79 30.16 -3.33 6.14
C MET A 79 28.81 -2.62 6.04
N HIS A 80 27.75 -3.37 5.83
CA HIS A 80 26.39 -2.82 5.78
C HIS A 80 25.75 -2.83 7.16
N VAL A 81 24.93 -1.80 7.45
CA VAL A 81 24.03 -1.82 8.59
C VAL A 81 22.94 -2.84 8.31
N TYR A 82 22.71 -3.75 9.26
CA TYR A 82 21.71 -4.79 9.09
C TYR A 82 20.31 -4.19 8.92
N GLU A 83 19.52 -4.67 7.94
CA GLU A 83 18.24 -4.07 7.53
C GLU A 83 17.22 -4.02 8.67
N ARG A 84 17.35 -4.86 9.68
CA ARG A 84 16.48 -4.91 10.88
C ARG A 84 17.19 -4.45 12.14
N MET A 85 18.32 -3.76 12.04
CA MET A 85 19.01 -3.15 13.18
C MET A 85 18.05 -2.14 13.85
N PRO A 86 17.84 -2.20 15.16
CA PRO A 86 16.99 -1.23 15.84
C PRO A 86 17.31 0.22 15.45
N TYR A 87 16.30 1.03 15.19
CA TYR A 87 16.36 2.44 14.79
C TYR A 87 17.05 2.73 13.44
N SER A 88 18.15 2.04 13.12
CA SER A 88 19.01 2.38 11.97
C SER A 88 18.76 1.53 10.73
N GLY A 89 18.22 0.34 10.86
CA GLY A 89 17.96 -0.56 9.74
C GLY A 89 16.91 -0.01 8.76
N GLN A 90 17.04 -0.35 7.50
CA GLN A 90 16.14 0.17 6.45
C GLN A 90 14.66 -0.25 6.64
N LEU A 91 14.40 -1.37 7.34
CA LEU A 91 13.07 -1.94 7.49
C LEU A 91 12.37 -1.58 8.82
N VAL A 92 13.04 -0.85 9.71
CA VAL A 92 12.53 -0.66 11.10
C VAL A 92 11.34 0.29 11.22
N PHE A 93 11.16 1.17 10.25
CA PHE A 93 10.01 2.07 10.17
C PHE A 93 9.02 1.67 9.07
N ALA A 94 9.13 0.45 8.54
CA ALA A 94 8.20 -0.12 7.58
C ALA A 94 7.28 -1.14 8.25
N ALA A 95 5.99 -1.11 7.95
CA ALA A 95 5.03 -2.11 8.41
C ALA A 95 4.45 -2.88 7.22
N PHE A 96 4.44 -4.22 7.30
CA PHE A 96 3.96 -5.09 6.22
C PHE A 96 2.55 -5.63 6.45
N SER A 97 2.12 -5.71 7.70
CA SER A 97 0.77 -6.16 8.06
C SER A 97 -0.23 -5.01 7.96
N GLY A 98 -1.34 -5.21 7.25
CA GLY A 98 -2.38 -4.20 7.12
C GLY A 98 -2.98 -3.74 8.45
N SER A 99 -3.04 -4.62 9.47
CA SER A 99 -3.48 -4.24 10.81
C SER A 99 -2.48 -3.33 11.53
N HIS A 100 -1.18 -3.55 11.32
CA HIS A 100 -0.15 -2.67 11.87
C HIS A 100 -0.14 -1.31 11.19
N GLN A 101 -0.24 -1.29 9.86
CA GLN A 101 -0.33 -0.05 9.07
C GLN A 101 -1.55 0.80 9.47
N ASP A 102 -2.72 0.18 9.63
CA ASP A 102 -3.93 0.84 10.09
C ASP A 102 -3.78 1.41 11.52
N ALA A 103 -3.14 0.63 12.42
CA ALA A 103 -2.88 1.09 13.77
C ALA A 103 -1.89 2.26 13.82
N ILE A 104 -0.83 2.23 13.02
CA ILE A 104 0.14 3.33 12.90
C ILE A 104 -0.53 4.57 12.32
N ALA A 105 -1.28 4.45 11.22
CA ALA A 105 -1.99 5.58 10.61
C ALA A 105 -2.99 6.24 11.58
N LYS A 106 -3.74 5.44 12.33
CA LYS A 106 -4.65 5.93 13.38
C LYS A 106 -3.89 6.59 14.53
N GLY A 107 -2.77 6.01 14.95
CA GLY A 107 -1.90 6.57 15.98
C GLY A 107 -1.30 7.92 15.58
N MET A 108 -0.79 8.03 14.36
CA MET A 108 -0.28 9.30 13.80
C MET A 108 -1.35 10.39 13.82
N LYS A 109 -2.54 10.08 13.26
CA LYS A 109 -3.66 11.02 13.24
C LYS A 109 -4.11 11.41 14.64
N TRP A 110 -4.23 10.46 15.56
CA TRP A 110 -4.64 10.73 16.93
C TRP A 110 -3.61 11.63 17.64
N ARG A 111 -2.30 11.35 17.47
CA ARG A 111 -1.22 12.18 18.01
C ARG A 111 -1.33 13.61 17.49
N GLU A 112 -1.46 13.81 16.18
CA GLU A 112 -1.56 15.13 15.56
C GLU A 112 -2.75 15.94 16.13
N GLU A 113 -3.90 15.31 16.34
CA GLU A 113 -5.13 15.96 16.79
C GLU A 113 -5.22 16.15 18.32
N LYS A 114 -4.62 15.26 19.11
CA LYS A 114 -4.88 15.15 20.55
C LYS A 114 -3.67 15.30 21.44
N ASP A 115 -2.49 14.91 21.00
CA ASP A 115 -1.28 14.89 21.83
C ASP A 115 -0.01 15.07 20.98
N PRO A 116 0.16 16.24 20.34
CA PRO A 116 1.28 16.47 19.43
C PRO A 116 2.65 16.52 20.14
N GLU A 117 2.67 16.71 21.46
CA GLU A 117 3.90 16.87 22.26
C GLU A 117 4.54 15.53 22.65
N HIS A 118 3.76 14.42 22.66
CA HIS A 118 4.27 13.12 23.07
C HIS A 118 4.21 12.11 21.93
N TRP A 119 5.23 11.26 21.85
CA TRP A 119 5.26 10.16 20.92
C TRP A 119 4.59 8.93 21.51
N ASN A 120 3.44 8.51 20.94
CA ASN A 120 2.64 7.38 21.41
C ASN A 120 2.07 6.55 20.24
N VAL A 121 2.76 6.58 19.09
CA VAL A 121 2.35 5.83 17.90
C VAL A 121 2.63 4.33 18.09
N PRO A 122 1.64 3.46 17.88
CA PRO A 122 1.83 2.01 18.00
C PRO A 122 2.95 1.49 17.10
N TYR A 123 3.71 0.50 17.59
CA TYR A 123 4.79 -0.20 16.89
C TYR A 123 6.04 0.62 16.56
N ILE A 124 6.03 1.92 16.76
CA ILE A 124 7.16 2.82 16.48
C ILE A 124 7.62 3.43 17.80
N PRO A 125 8.80 3.04 18.32
CA PRO A 125 9.21 3.37 19.68
C PRO A 125 9.62 4.84 19.88
N ILE A 126 10.01 5.56 18.80
CA ILE A 126 10.37 6.98 18.81
C ILE A 126 9.84 7.66 17.57
N ASP A 127 9.77 9.00 17.55
CA ASP A 127 9.50 9.76 16.34
C ASP A 127 10.66 9.58 15.35
N PRO A 128 10.43 9.05 14.14
CA PRO A 128 11.50 8.91 13.15
C PRO A 128 12.21 10.22 12.81
N HIS A 129 11.53 11.36 12.90
CA HIS A 129 12.12 12.66 12.62
C HIS A 129 13.24 13.03 13.61
N ASP A 130 13.18 12.53 14.86
CA ASP A 130 14.21 12.78 15.87
C ASP A 130 15.58 12.22 15.49
N ILE A 131 15.61 11.26 14.56
CA ILE A 131 16.81 10.61 14.06
C ILE A 131 17.05 10.85 12.56
N GLY A 132 16.39 11.87 11.98
CA GLY A 132 16.53 12.25 10.57
C GLY A 132 15.91 11.25 9.60
N ARG A 133 14.90 10.48 10.03
CA ARG A 133 14.13 9.54 9.21
C ARG A 133 12.67 9.95 9.12
N GLU A 134 11.95 9.32 8.24
CA GLU A 134 10.50 9.41 8.14
C GLU A 134 9.86 8.04 8.34
N TYR A 135 8.58 8.02 8.69
CA TYR A 135 7.82 6.78 8.62
C TYR A 135 7.65 6.42 7.15
N GLU A 136 8.33 5.36 6.74
CA GLU A 136 8.30 4.85 5.36
C GLU A 136 7.02 4.04 5.10
N GLY A 137 5.87 4.70 5.24
CA GLY A 137 4.56 4.13 4.88
C GLY A 137 4.48 3.77 3.41
N ASP A 138 5.31 4.41 2.58
CA ASP A 138 5.34 4.20 1.13
C ASP A 138 6.24 3.02 0.69
N VAL A 139 7.08 2.48 1.57
CA VAL A 139 7.81 1.24 1.30
C VAL A 139 6.96 0.04 1.71
N ILE A 140 5.75 -0.03 1.19
CA ILE A 140 4.91 -1.20 1.35
C ILE A 140 5.45 -2.28 0.42
N ARG A 141 6.32 -3.13 0.95
CA ARG A 141 6.72 -4.38 0.29
C ARG A 141 5.61 -5.40 0.55
N ILE A 142 4.88 -5.74 -0.49
CA ILE A 142 3.83 -6.74 -0.40
C ILE A 142 4.43 -8.10 -0.68
N ASN A 143 4.41 -8.95 0.34
CA ASN A 143 4.76 -10.36 0.24
C ASN A 143 3.54 -11.25 0.52
N SER A 144 3.73 -12.57 0.45
CA SER A 144 2.68 -13.56 0.69
C SER A 144 2.01 -13.47 2.07
N GLN A 145 2.64 -12.76 3.04
CA GLN A 145 2.11 -12.53 4.38
C GLN A 145 1.38 -11.18 4.52
N SER A 146 1.49 -10.30 3.51
CA SER A 146 0.81 -9.01 3.53
C SER A 146 -0.68 -9.22 3.38
N GLY A 147 -1.45 -8.82 4.40
CA GLY A 147 -2.90 -8.98 4.41
C GLY A 147 -3.61 -8.10 3.38
N LYS A 148 -4.87 -8.44 3.08
CA LYS A 148 -5.76 -7.74 2.11
C LYS A 148 -5.88 -6.23 2.36
N GLY A 149 -5.70 -5.78 3.60
CA GLY A 149 -5.73 -4.36 3.98
C GLY A 149 -4.54 -3.56 3.48
N GLY A 150 -3.33 -4.13 3.50
CA GLY A 150 -2.10 -3.45 3.07
C GLY A 150 -2.09 -3.12 1.58
N ILE A 151 -2.58 -4.04 0.73
CA ILE A 151 -2.69 -3.81 -0.72
C ILE A 151 -3.67 -2.67 -1.03
N GLY A 152 -4.82 -2.66 -0.35
CA GLY A 152 -5.81 -1.60 -0.53
C GLY A 152 -5.29 -0.23 -0.12
N PHE A 153 -4.60 -0.17 1.03
CA PHE A 153 -3.98 1.06 1.52
C PHE A 153 -2.88 1.58 0.56
N LEU A 154 -2.01 0.69 0.06
CA LEU A 154 -1.02 1.03 -0.95
C LEU A 154 -1.64 1.68 -2.18
N MET A 155 -2.68 1.05 -2.74
CA MET A 155 -3.34 1.53 -3.95
C MET A 155 -4.00 2.89 -3.74
N GLU A 156 -4.56 3.10 -2.55
CA GLU A 156 -5.18 4.36 -2.16
C GLU A 156 -4.15 5.48 -1.99
N GLN A 157 -3.07 5.25 -1.21
CA GLN A 157 -2.08 6.28 -0.89
C GLN A 157 -1.16 6.61 -2.07
N THR A 158 -0.73 5.60 -2.82
CA THR A 158 0.27 5.80 -3.89
C THR A 158 -0.37 6.18 -5.23
N TYR A 159 -1.57 5.66 -5.51
CA TYR A 159 -2.20 5.80 -6.83
C TYR A 159 -3.59 6.43 -6.81
N GLY A 160 -4.12 6.80 -5.63
CA GLY A 160 -5.47 7.35 -5.49
C GLY A 160 -6.59 6.35 -5.85
N ILE A 161 -6.31 5.05 -5.82
CA ILE A 161 -7.24 3.98 -6.21
C ILE A 161 -7.99 3.49 -4.98
N ILE A 162 -9.23 3.94 -4.81
CA ILE A 162 -10.09 3.61 -3.65
C ILE A 162 -11.09 2.52 -4.04
N MET A 163 -10.63 1.28 -4.01
CA MET A 163 -11.47 0.12 -4.37
C MET A 163 -12.59 -0.14 -3.35
N PRO A 164 -13.80 -0.52 -3.79
CA PRO A 164 -14.83 -0.98 -2.88
C PRO A 164 -14.40 -2.26 -2.13
N PRO A 165 -14.90 -2.50 -0.90
CA PRO A 165 -14.39 -3.55 0.00
C PRO A 165 -14.32 -4.95 -0.64
N LYS A 166 -15.35 -5.39 -1.35
CA LYS A 166 -15.38 -6.69 -2.02
C LYS A 166 -14.37 -6.79 -3.17
N MET A 167 -14.17 -5.69 -3.93
CA MET A 167 -13.15 -5.64 -4.99
C MET A 167 -11.74 -5.65 -4.40
N ARG A 168 -11.51 -4.91 -3.31
CA ARG A 168 -10.24 -4.90 -2.57
C ARG A 168 -9.89 -6.31 -2.08
N GLU A 169 -10.86 -7.03 -1.57
CA GLU A 169 -10.68 -8.41 -1.15
C GLU A 169 -10.30 -9.32 -2.33
N HIS A 170 -11.00 -9.22 -3.44
CA HIS A 170 -10.71 -9.96 -4.66
C HIS A 170 -9.31 -9.64 -5.20
N PHE A 171 -8.94 -8.35 -5.26
CA PHE A 171 -7.62 -7.91 -5.69
C PHE A 171 -6.52 -8.45 -4.77
N GLY A 172 -6.76 -8.51 -3.46
CA GLY A 172 -5.84 -9.13 -2.51
C GLY A 172 -5.51 -10.58 -2.84
N TYR A 173 -6.50 -11.37 -3.28
CA TYR A 173 -6.26 -12.74 -3.73
C TYR A 173 -5.50 -12.80 -5.05
N VAL A 174 -5.79 -11.91 -6.00
CA VAL A 174 -5.06 -11.84 -7.28
C VAL A 174 -3.58 -11.55 -7.05
N VAL A 175 -3.27 -10.51 -6.28
CA VAL A 175 -1.88 -10.13 -5.95
C VAL A 175 -1.16 -11.24 -5.19
N LYS A 176 -1.83 -11.87 -4.21
CA LYS A 176 -1.28 -12.99 -3.47
C LYS A 176 -0.94 -14.15 -4.41
N GLY A 177 -1.83 -14.52 -5.33
CA GLY A 177 -1.58 -15.56 -6.31
C GLY A 177 -0.33 -15.30 -7.16
N VAL A 178 -0.11 -14.05 -7.59
CA VAL A 178 1.09 -13.65 -8.36
C VAL A 178 2.36 -13.73 -7.49
N SER A 179 2.31 -13.19 -6.26
CA SER A 179 3.45 -13.23 -5.33
C SER A 179 3.84 -14.66 -4.95
N ASP A 180 2.87 -15.52 -4.63
CA ASP A 180 3.11 -16.92 -4.30
C ASP A 180 3.72 -17.68 -5.48
N HIS A 181 3.25 -17.43 -6.70
CA HIS A 181 3.78 -18.10 -7.90
C HIS A 181 5.20 -17.65 -8.27
N GLN A 182 5.52 -16.38 -8.05
CA GLN A 182 6.84 -15.82 -8.35
C GLN A 182 7.84 -15.96 -7.19
N HIS A 183 7.39 -16.38 -6.00
CA HIS A 183 8.20 -16.49 -4.78
C HIS A 183 9.00 -15.21 -4.45
N LYS A 184 8.44 -14.03 -4.72
CA LYS A 184 9.10 -12.74 -4.47
C LYS A 184 8.15 -11.71 -3.87
N GLU A 185 8.75 -10.71 -3.25
CA GLU A 185 8.06 -9.48 -2.88
C GLU A 185 7.74 -8.66 -4.13
N LEU A 186 6.56 -8.04 -4.14
CA LEU A 186 6.12 -7.20 -5.25
C LEU A 186 6.31 -5.72 -4.88
N HIS A 187 6.91 -4.97 -5.79
CA HIS A 187 7.01 -3.52 -5.68
C HIS A 187 5.64 -2.85 -5.94
N PRO A 188 5.40 -1.63 -5.40
CA PRO A 188 4.16 -0.88 -5.66
C PRO A 188 3.79 -0.77 -7.14
N SER A 189 4.76 -0.53 -8.02
CA SER A 189 4.55 -0.47 -9.46
C SER A 189 4.10 -1.80 -10.05
N GLU A 190 4.63 -2.93 -9.58
CA GLU A 190 4.21 -4.26 -10.04
C GLU A 190 2.77 -4.58 -9.61
N ILE A 191 2.37 -4.09 -8.42
CA ILE A 191 1.00 -4.24 -7.93
C ILE A 191 0.03 -3.39 -8.76
N TYR A 192 0.43 -2.17 -9.12
CA TYR A 192 -0.35 -1.33 -10.03
C TYR A 192 -0.48 -1.99 -11.42
N ASP A 193 0.59 -2.56 -11.97
CA ASP A 193 0.57 -3.30 -13.24
C ASP A 193 -0.40 -4.49 -13.19
N ILE A 194 -0.46 -5.20 -12.06
CA ILE A 194 -1.43 -6.28 -11.84
C ILE A 194 -2.85 -5.73 -11.85
N PHE A 195 -3.09 -4.60 -11.15
CA PHE A 195 -4.39 -3.93 -11.13
C PHE A 195 -4.82 -3.49 -12.54
N GLU A 196 -3.92 -2.83 -13.27
CA GLU A 196 -4.17 -2.36 -14.63
C GLU A 196 -4.55 -3.52 -15.57
N LYS A 197 -3.73 -4.56 -15.61
CA LYS A 197 -3.98 -5.74 -16.45
C LYS A 197 -5.25 -6.51 -16.06
N THR A 198 -5.60 -6.50 -14.77
CA THR A 198 -6.75 -7.25 -14.28
C THR A 198 -8.05 -6.49 -14.45
N TYR A 199 -8.06 -5.16 -14.22
CA TYR A 199 -9.33 -4.42 -14.10
C TYR A 199 -9.48 -3.22 -15.01
N LEU A 200 -8.37 -2.56 -15.43
CA LEU A 200 -8.44 -1.41 -16.34
C LEU A 200 -8.41 -1.84 -17.80
N GLU A 201 -7.49 -2.73 -18.15
CA GLU A 201 -7.26 -3.20 -19.52
C GLU A 201 -7.24 -4.75 -19.59
N PRO A 202 -8.28 -5.43 -19.09
CA PRO A 202 -8.30 -6.89 -19.15
C PRO A 202 -8.30 -7.35 -20.59
N GLN A 203 -7.59 -8.46 -20.84
CA GLN A 203 -7.62 -9.12 -22.14
C GLN A 203 -9.04 -9.61 -22.39
N GLY A 204 -9.69 -9.08 -23.43
CA GLY A 204 -11.07 -9.40 -23.71
C GLY A 204 -11.50 -9.07 -25.13
N LYS A 205 -12.67 -9.57 -25.49
CA LYS A 205 -13.23 -9.45 -26.83
C LYS A 205 -13.99 -8.16 -27.07
N LEU A 206 -14.41 -7.48 -25.97
CA LEU A 206 -15.23 -6.28 -26.01
C LEU A 206 -14.39 -5.04 -25.78
N LYS A 207 -14.45 -4.06 -26.70
CA LYS A 207 -13.83 -2.75 -26.53
C LYS A 207 -14.85 -1.66 -26.81
N PHE A 208 -14.91 -0.66 -25.96
CA PHE A 208 -15.74 0.52 -26.14
C PHE A 208 -15.18 1.40 -27.26
N VAL A 209 -16.04 1.85 -28.16
CA VAL A 209 -15.68 2.78 -29.26
C VAL A 209 -16.30 4.16 -28.97
N GLU A 210 -17.64 4.23 -28.93
CA GLU A 210 -18.36 5.48 -28.68
C GLU A 210 -19.77 5.22 -28.17
N ALA A 211 -20.39 6.22 -27.54
CA ALA A 211 -21.79 6.21 -27.17
C ALA A 211 -22.42 7.58 -27.38
N HIS A 212 -23.61 7.57 -27.95
CA HIS A 212 -24.48 8.75 -28.08
C HIS A 212 -25.71 8.59 -27.19
N TYR A 213 -26.11 9.65 -26.54
CA TYR A 213 -27.20 9.65 -25.58
C TYR A 213 -28.31 10.59 -26.01
N THR A 214 -29.53 10.10 -26.01
CA THR A 214 -30.75 10.92 -26.23
C THR A 214 -31.55 10.91 -24.94
N GLN A 215 -31.91 12.10 -24.45
CA GLN A 215 -32.67 12.26 -23.22
C GLN A 215 -34.14 12.52 -23.57
N GLY A 216 -35.02 11.64 -23.09
CA GLY A 216 -36.46 11.75 -23.12
C GLY A 216 -37.02 11.46 -21.73
N GLU A 217 -38.14 10.75 -21.64
CA GLU A 217 -38.67 10.20 -20.38
C GLU A 217 -37.66 9.21 -19.75
N HIS A 218 -36.98 8.48 -20.60
CA HIS A 218 -35.81 7.63 -20.25
C HIS A 218 -34.58 8.07 -21.06
N ILE A 219 -33.42 7.60 -20.71
CA ILE A 219 -32.18 7.79 -21.48
C ILE A 219 -32.03 6.64 -22.45
N THR A 220 -31.91 6.95 -23.74
CA THR A 220 -31.53 6.00 -24.79
C THR A 220 -30.04 6.19 -25.08
N ALA A 221 -29.28 5.09 -25.05
CA ALA A 221 -27.89 5.05 -25.45
C ALA A 221 -27.75 4.27 -26.74
N THR A 222 -27.18 4.89 -27.77
CA THR A 222 -26.68 4.21 -28.98
C THR A 222 -25.20 3.96 -28.79
N VAL A 223 -24.78 2.72 -28.63
CA VAL A 223 -23.44 2.33 -28.21
C VAL A 223 -22.76 1.53 -29.31
N THR A 224 -21.60 2.01 -29.76
CA THR A 224 -20.74 1.28 -30.69
C THR A 224 -19.62 0.57 -29.93
N MET A 225 -19.54 -0.72 -30.08
CA MET A 225 -18.52 -1.59 -29.48
C MET A 225 -17.74 -2.32 -30.58
N ASP A 226 -16.46 -2.56 -30.32
CA ASP A 226 -15.66 -3.53 -31.09
C ASP A 226 -15.76 -4.89 -30.36
N VAL A 227 -16.28 -5.88 -31.06
CA VAL A 227 -16.40 -7.26 -30.59
C VAL A 227 -15.47 -8.14 -31.42
N SER A 228 -14.33 -8.51 -30.86
CA SER A 228 -13.31 -9.33 -31.57
C SER A 228 -12.87 -8.77 -32.94
N GLY A 229 -12.69 -7.44 -33.04
CA GLY A 229 -12.26 -6.76 -34.26
C GLY A 229 -13.41 -6.33 -35.19
N GLN A 230 -14.68 -6.58 -34.82
CA GLN A 230 -15.84 -6.15 -35.57
C GLN A 230 -16.65 -5.09 -34.81
N LYS A 231 -16.83 -3.93 -35.42
CA LYS A 231 -17.68 -2.87 -34.85
C LYS A 231 -19.14 -3.25 -34.98
N ARG A 232 -19.88 -3.16 -33.86
CA ARG A 232 -21.32 -3.38 -33.75
C ARG A 232 -21.94 -2.24 -32.98
N THR A 233 -23.11 -1.81 -33.39
CA THR A 233 -23.87 -0.74 -32.73
C THR A 233 -25.16 -1.31 -32.17
N TRP A 234 -25.45 -0.97 -30.92
CA TRP A 234 -26.66 -1.41 -30.20
C TRP A 234 -27.33 -0.24 -29.53
N GLU A 235 -28.63 -0.36 -29.31
CA GLU A 235 -29.42 0.60 -28.54
C GLU A 235 -29.88 -0.03 -27.24
N GLY A 236 -29.87 0.78 -26.17
CA GLY A 236 -30.41 0.41 -24.89
C GLY A 236 -31.10 1.58 -24.21
N VAL A 237 -32.17 1.30 -23.49
CA VAL A 237 -32.92 2.31 -22.74
C VAL A 237 -32.72 2.04 -21.25
N GLY A 238 -32.54 3.10 -20.48
CA GLY A 238 -32.32 3.01 -19.02
C GLY A 238 -32.70 4.27 -18.29
N ASN A 239 -32.70 4.18 -16.96
CA ASN A 239 -32.99 5.32 -16.07
C ASN A 239 -31.81 6.31 -15.99
N GLY A 240 -30.61 5.86 -16.36
CA GLY A 240 -29.37 6.64 -16.40
C GLY A 240 -28.50 6.23 -17.57
N ARG A 241 -27.44 7.00 -17.85
CA ARG A 241 -26.54 6.74 -18.98
C ARG A 241 -25.85 5.38 -18.87
N LEU A 242 -25.35 5.02 -17.67
CA LEU A 242 -24.69 3.74 -17.43
C LEU A 242 -25.68 2.58 -17.55
N ASP A 243 -26.90 2.72 -17.05
CA ASP A 243 -27.97 1.72 -17.15
C ASP A 243 -28.37 1.48 -18.62
N ALA A 244 -28.54 2.55 -19.41
CA ALA A 244 -28.82 2.44 -20.83
C ALA A 244 -27.70 1.71 -21.60
N VAL A 245 -26.41 2.00 -21.29
CA VAL A 245 -25.26 1.28 -21.87
C VAL A 245 -25.25 -0.20 -21.44
N SER A 246 -25.53 -0.48 -20.17
CA SER A 246 -25.63 -1.83 -19.65
C SER A 246 -26.69 -2.65 -20.42
N ASN A 247 -27.86 -2.07 -20.62
CA ASN A 247 -28.96 -2.70 -21.34
C ASN A 247 -28.64 -2.90 -22.84
N ALA A 248 -27.93 -1.95 -23.46
CA ALA A 248 -27.43 -2.09 -24.84
C ALA A 248 -26.47 -3.28 -24.97
N ILE A 249 -25.52 -3.43 -24.03
CA ILE A 249 -24.54 -4.54 -24.00
C ILE A 249 -25.26 -5.88 -23.79
N LYS A 250 -26.18 -5.96 -22.83
CA LYS A 250 -26.95 -7.19 -22.56
C LYS A 250 -27.69 -7.65 -23.82
N THR A 251 -28.46 -6.76 -24.41
CA THR A 251 -29.25 -7.06 -25.59
C THR A 251 -28.37 -7.40 -26.80
N GLY A 252 -27.32 -6.62 -27.02
CA GLY A 252 -26.44 -6.75 -28.19
C GLY A 252 -25.59 -8.02 -28.20
N LEU A 253 -25.19 -8.47 -27.01
CA LEU A 253 -24.39 -9.70 -26.83
C LEU A 253 -25.25 -10.93 -26.48
N GLY A 254 -26.52 -10.76 -26.14
CA GLY A 254 -27.40 -11.84 -25.68
C GLY A 254 -26.93 -12.44 -24.33
N ILE A 255 -26.40 -11.60 -23.44
CA ILE A 255 -25.90 -12.01 -22.11
C ILE A 255 -26.76 -11.38 -21.01
N ASP A 256 -26.74 -11.98 -19.83
CA ASP A 256 -27.41 -11.45 -18.65
C ASP A 256 -26.44 -11.27 -17.48
N PHE A 257 -26.57 -10.15 -16.80
CA PHE A 257 -25.85 -9.82 -15.57
C PHE A 257 -26.58 -8.72 -14.82
N HIS A 258 -26.32 -8.59 -13.53
CA HIS A 258 -26.80 -7.47 -12.71
C HIS A 258 -25.62 -6.62 -12.28
N LEU A 259 -25.81 -5.29 -12.30
CA LEU A 259 -24.87 -4.34 -11.73
C LEU A 259 -25.05 -4.36 -10.20
N GLU A 260 -24.13 -5.03 -9.50
CA GLU A 260 -24.19 -5.25 -8.05
C GLU A 260 -23.51 -4.11 -7.27
N THR A 261 -22.40 -3.62 -7.80
CA THR A 261 -21.62 -2.56 -7.16
C THR A 261 -21.24 -1.51 -8.18
N TYR A 262 -21.45 -0.25 -7.82
CA TYR A 262 -20.94 0.92 -8.54
C TYR A 262 -20.43 1.94 -7.54
N THR A 263 -19.16 2.29 -7.64
CA THR A 263 -18.53 3.35 -6.85
C THR A 263 -17.57 4.15 -7.72
N GLU A 264 -17.33 5.39 -7.34
CA GLU A 264 -16.44 6.31 -8.03
C GLU A 264 -15.71 7.20 -7.05
N ASN A 265 -14.49 7.62 -7.41
CA ASN A 265 -13.73 8.63 -6.69
C ASN A 265 -12.84 9.44 -7.64
N ALA A 266 -12.42 10.61 -7.19
CA ALA A 266 -11.35 11.36 -7.86
C ALA A 266 -9.99 10.72 -7.54
N VAL A 267 -9.15 10.51 -8.55
CA VAL A 267 -7.79 9.95 -8.38
C VAL A 267 -6.85 10.99 -7.75
N GLU A 268 -7.06 12.28 -8.09
CA GLU A 268 -6.28 13.41 -7.59
C GLU A 268 -7.22 14.54 -7.15
N GLN A 269 -6.78 15.35 -6.19
CA GLN A 269 -7.53 16.53 -5.75
C GLN A 269 -7.20 17.76 -6.62
N SER A 270 -7.62 17.78 -7.86
CA SER A 270 -7.43 18.92 -8.75
C SER A 270 -8.60 19.10 -9.72
N SER A 271 -8.77 20.29 -10.29
CA SER A 271 -9.79 20.56 -11.31
C SER A 271 -9.57 19.78 -12.63
N LYS A 272 -8.40 19.19 -12.83
CA LYS A 272 -8.04 18.33 -13.95
C LYS A 272 -7.97 16.84 -13.55
N SER A 273 -8.47 16.52 -12.35
CA SER A 273 -8.45 15.17 -11.81
C SER A 273 -9.18 14.19 -12.74
N LYS A 274 -8.63 13.00 -12.85
CA LYS A 274 -9.33 11.86 -13.44
C LYS A 274 -10.28 11.25 -12.41
N ALA A 275 -11.41 10.77 -12.88
CA ALA A 275 -12.32 9.94 -12.09
C ALA A 275 -11.94 8.47 -12.27
N ALA A 276 -11.92 7.71 -11.18
CA ALA A 276 -11.89 6.27 -11.19
C ALA A 276 -13.29 5.73 -10.87
N ALA A 277 -13.77 4.81 -11.69
CA ALA A 277 -15.02 4.10 -11.47
C ALA A 277 -14.74 2.60 -11.30
N TYR A 278 -15.49 1.96 -10.41
CA TYR A 278 -15.37 0.54 -10.11
C TYR A 278 -16.76 -0.11 -10.23
N ILE A 279 -16.83 -1.17 -11.02
CA ILE A 279 -18.07 -1.89 -11.25
C ILE A 279 -17.89 -3.36 -10.92
N GLY A 280 -18.83 -3.88 -10.14
CA GLY A 280 -19.04 -5.30 -9.91
C GLY A 280 -20.33 -5.74 -10.59
N ILE A 281 -20.26 -6.73 -11.45
CA ILE A 281 -21.42 -7.37 -12.05
C ILE A 281 -21.59 -8.79 -11.51
N SER A 282 -22.81 -9.15 -11.12
CA SER A 282 -23.16 -10.52 -10.73
C SER A 282 -23.73 -11.28 -11.93
N LYS A 283 -23.23 -12.49 -12.12
CA LYS A 283 -23.68 -13.42 -13.16
C LYS A 283 -24.86 -14.28 -12.70
N PRO A 284 -25.56 -14.96 -13.60
CA PRO A 284 -26.66 -15.86 -13.23
C PRO A 284 -26.26 -16.97 -12.24
N ASP A 285 -24.98 -17.38 -12.22
CA ASP A 285 -24.43 -18.35 -11.26
C ASP A 285 -24.12 -17.77 -9.88
N GLY A 286 -24.37 -16.47 -9.68
CA GLY A 286 -24.11 -15.74 -8.44
C GLY A 286 -22.65 -15.27 -8.26
N SER A 287 -21.74 -15.60 -9.17
CA SER A 287 -20.37 -15.11 -9.10
C SER A 287 -20.27 -13.65 -9.55
N VAL A 288 -19.32 -12.91 -8.96
CA VAL A 288 -19.12 -11.48 -9.23
C VAL A 288 -17.85 -11.26 -10.02
N SER A 289 -17.93 -10.45 -11.07
CA SER A 289 -16.80 -10.01 -11.86
C SER A 289 -16.58 -8.51 -11.72
N TRP A 290 -15.33 -8.09 -11.65
CA TRP A 290 -14.94 -6.72 -11.38
C TRP A 290 -14.27 -6.08 -12.60
N GLY A 291 -14.52 -4.77 -12.76
CA GLY A 291 -13.83 -3.91 -13.70
C GLY A 291 -13.62 -2.53 -13.10
N ALA A 292 -12.61 -1.85 -13.58
CA ALA A 292 -12.32 -0.45 -13.26
C ALA A 292 -12.13 0.37 -14.54
N GLY A 293 -12.34 1.67 -14.43
CA GLY A 293 -12.10 2.60 -15.53
C GLY A 293 -11.62 3.94 -14.99
N ILE A 294 -10.63 4.52 -15.64
CA ILE A 294 -10.08 5.83 -15.29
C ILE A 294 -10.22 6.76 -16.50
N HIS A 295 -10.84 7.91 -16.28
CA HIS A 295 -11.02 8.91 -17.32
C HIS A 295 -11.30 10.29 -16.72
N THR A 296 -11.07 11.36 -17.48
CA THR A 296 -11.46 12.74 -17.07
C THR A 296 -12.98 12.95 -17.08
N ASP A 297 -13.72 12.20 -17.89
CA ASP A 297 -15.18 12.14 -17.89
C ASP A 297 -15.64 10.93 -17.08
N ILE A 298 -16.46 11.16 -16.07
CA ILE A 298 -16.94 10.14 -15.14
C ILE A 298 -17.81 9.07 -15.82
N ILE A 299 -18.61 9.46 -16.82
CA ILE A 299 -19.43 8.52 -17.58
C ILE A 299 -18.53 7.59 -18.39
N MET A 300 -17.47 8.14 -19.00
CA MET A 300 -16.49 7.34 -19.74
C MET A 300 -15.72 6.40 -18.80
N ALA A 301 -15.33 6.85 -17.61
CA ALA A 301 -14.74 5.98 -16.59
C ALA A 301 -15.67 4.82 -16.27
N SER A 302 -16.95 5.10 -16.04
CA SER A 302 -17.96 4.10 -15.69
C SER A 302 -18.23 3.10 -16.82
N VAL A 303 -18.32 3.57 -18.07
CA VAL A 303 -18.49 2.69 -19.25
C VAL A 303 -17.28 1.78 -19.43
N ARG A 304 -16.06 2.30 -19.28
CA ARG A 304 -14.83 1.50 -19.32
C ARG A 304 -14.81 0.44 -18.20
N ALA A 305 -15.20 0.81 -16.98
CA ALA A 305 -15.31 -0.13 -15.87
C ALA A 305 -16.32 -1.24 -16.16
N LEU A 306 -17.48 -0.92 -16.75
CA LEU A 306 -18.49 -1.90 -17.14
C LEU A 306 -17.98 -2.86 -18.21
N VAL A 307 -17.33 -2.34 -19.26
CA VAL A 307 -16.74 -3.16 -20.34
C VAL A 307 -15.67 -4.09 -19.79
N ALA A 308 -14.82 -3.59 -18.88
CA ALA A 308 -13.80 -4.40 -18.22
C ALA A 308 -14.43 -5.51 -17.36
N ALA A 309 -15.50 -5.22 -16.61
CA ALA A 309 -16.22 -6.22 -15.82
C ALA A 309 -16.85 -7.30 -16.69
N VAL A 310 -17.43 -6.91 -17.85
CA VAL A 310 -18.00 -7.85 -18.83
C VAL A 310 -16.91 -8.73 -19.44
N ASN A 311 -15.76 -8.17 -19.81
CA ASN A 311 -14.62 -8.96 -20.30
C ASN A 311 -14.14 -9.99 -19.26
N ASN A 312 -14.08 -9.61 -17.99
CA ASN A 312 -13.66 -10.48 -16.89
C ASN A 312 -14.71 -11.52 -16.49
N SER A 313 -15.94 -11.36 -16.95
CA SER A 313 -17.04 -12.26 -16.54
C SER A 313 -16.97 -13.65 -17.17
N GLY A 314 -16.32 -13.79 -18.32
CA GLY A 314 -16.36 -15.01 -19.14
C GLY A 314 -17.70 -15.26 -19.81
N LEU A 315 -18.61 -14.27 -19.86
CA LEU A 315 -19.90 -14.37 -20.55
C LEU A 315 -19.78 -14.22 -22.07
N ILE A 316 -18.62 -13.76 -22.56
CA ILE A 316 -18.33 -13.49 -23.97
C ILE A 316 -17.08 -14.20 -24.49
#